data_a055cca10107bfce0ec9bb200ecbda8a
#
_entry.id   a055cca10107bfce0ec9bb200ecbda8a
#
_cell.length_a   1.000
_cell.length_b   1.000
_cell.length_c   1.000
_cell.angle_alpha   90.00
_cell.angle_beta   90.00
_cell.angle_gamma   90.00
#
_symmetry.space_group_name_H-M   'P 1'
#
loop_
_entity.id
_entity.type
_entity.pdbx_description
1 polymer ?
#
loop_
_entity_poly.entity_id
_entity_poly.type
_entity_poly.pdbx_seq_one_letter_code
_entity_poly.pdbx_strand_id
1 'polypeptide(L)'
;MSNILNRHKAIERNVTLLAVLSLVAVAIGGIVEIAPLFWIDSTVTKVEGVRPYTPLELVGRNIYMREGCYNCHSQMVRPFRDETERYGHDSLAAESMYDHPFQWGSERTGPDLARVGGRYSDGWHVQHMTNPRAVVPESIMPPYAFLAERDLKTDAIAGHLVALRRVGVPYSDIDIAKASADLALQGDAEADSSDFVARYPKAQVRDFDGDPKRLTELDAIIAYLQSIGTAVDFTAAAAKEQPR
;
A
#
# COMPACT_ATOMS: atom_id res chain seq x y z
N MET A 1 -21.45 -23.13 -46.14
CA MET A 1 -20.26 -23.43 -45.30
C MET A 1 -18.93 -23.01 -45.97
N SER A 2 -18.72 -23.15 -47.26
CA SER A 2 -17.44 -22.80 -47.94
C SER A 2 -17.01 -21.31 -47.81
N ASN A 3 -17.96 -20.36 -47.87
CA ASN A 3 -17.65 -18.93 -47.79
C ASN A 3 -17.15 -18.46 -46.39
N ILE A 4 -17.64 -19.07 -45.32
CA ILE A 4 -17.19 -18.75 -43.96
C ILE A 4 -15.76 -19.24 -43.73
N LEU A 5 -15.45 -20.45 -44.15
CA LEU A 5 -14.10 -21.01 -44.06
C LEU A 5 -13.06 -20.23 -44.88
N ASN A 6 -13.47 -19.73 -46.06
CA ASN A 6 -12.58 -18.90 -46.87
C ASN A 6 -12.30 -17.52 -46.23
N ARG A 7 -13.30 -16.91 -45.62
CA ARG A 7 -13.10 -15.66 -44.85
C ARG A 7 -12.23 -15.86 -43.64
N HIS A 8 -12.39 -16.96 -42.91
CA HIS A 8 -11.56 -17.32 -41.77
C HIS A 8 -10.09 -17.50 -42.18
N LYS A 9 -9.83 -18.25 -43.26
CA LYS A 9 -8.48 -18.40 -43.80
C LYS A 9 -7.83 -17.07 -44.23
N ALA A 10 -8.62 -16.11 -44.74
CA ALA A 10 -8.09 -14.81 -45.13
C ALA A 10 -7.62 -14.00 -43.90
N ILE A 11 -8.31 -14.10 -42.76
CA ILE A 11 -7.90 -13.49 -41.51
C ILE A 11 -6.63 -14.15 -40.95
N GLU A 12 -6.60 -15.48 -40.89
CA GLU A 12 -5.48 -16.25 -40.36
C GLU A 12 -4.17 -16.04 -41.12
N ARG A 13 -4.28 -15.84 -42.45
CA ARG A 13 -3.11 -15.63 -43.33
C ARG A 13 -2.59 -14.20 -43.30
N ASN A 14 -3.32 -13.27 -42.80
CA ASN A 14 -2.92 -11.87 -42.71
C ASN A 14 -2.66 -11.49 -41.24
N VAL A 15 -1.38 -11.49 -40.84
CA VAL A 15 -0.96 -11.22 -39.44
C VAL A 15 -1.48 -9.88 -38.94
N THR A 16 -1.45 -8.86 -39.79
CA THR A 16 -1.95 -7.52 -39.38
C THR A 16 -3.45 -7.53 -39.14
N LEU A 17 -4.22 -8.15 -40.04
CA LEU A 17 -5.67 -8.24 -39.91
C LEU A 17 -6.06 -9.08 -38.68
N LEU A 18 -5.37 -10.20 -38.47
CA LEU A 18 -5.57 -11.05 -37.30
C LEU A 18 -5.29 -10.27 -36.00
N ALA A 19 -4.15 -9.57 -35.94
CA ALA A 19 -3.77 -8.78 -34.77
C ALA A 19 -4.78 -7.66 -34.47
N VAL A 20 -5.20 -6.90 -35.48
CA VAL A 20 -6.18 -5.82 -35.31
C VAL A 20 -7.55 -6.35 -34.87
N LEU A 21 -8.05 -7.41 -35.49
CA LEU A 21 -9.34 -7.98 -35.11
C LEU A 21 -9.31 -8.61 -33.73
N SER A 22 -8.22 -9.26 -33.35
CA SER A 22 -8.03 -9.78 -31.99
C SER A 22 -7.98 -8.66 -30.97
N LEU A 23 -7.23 -7.58 -31.26
CA LEU A 23 -7.18 -6.42 -30.39
C LEU A 23 -8.56 -5.77 -30.20
N VAL A 24 -9.32 -5.61 -31.29
CA VAL A 24 -10.68 -5.04 -31.22
C VAL A 24 -11.60 -5.93 -30.38
N ALA A 25 -11.56 -7.25 -30.59
CA ALA A 25 -12.39 -8.18 -29.83
C ALA A 25 -12.07 -8.14 -28.32
N VAL A 26 -10.77 -8.16 -27.97
CA VAL A 26 -10.32 -8.06 -26.58
C VAL A 26 -10.66 -6.69 -25.98
N ALA A 27 -10.49 -5.60 -26.76
CA ALA A 27 -10.80 -4.25 -26.30
C ALA A 27 -12.32 -4.08 -25.99
N ILE A 28 -13.20 -4.64 -26.82
CA ILE A 28 -14.65 -4.60 -26.56
C ILE A 28 -14.97 -5.32 -25.24
N GLY A 29 -14.47 -6.54 -25.06
CA GLY A 29 -14.66 -7.29 -23.82
C GLY A 29 -14.11 -6.54 -22.59
N GLY A 30 -12.88 -6.04 -22.67
CA GLY A 30 -12.27 -5.27 -21.61
C GLY A 30 -13.03 -3.98 -21.26
N ILE A 31 -13.51 -3.25 -22.26
CA ILE A 31 -14.30 -2.04 -22.04
C ILE A 31 -15.65 -2.37 -21.36
N VAL A 32 -16.32 -3.43 -21.77
CA VAL A 32 -17.60 -3.84 -21.16
C VAL A 32 -17.42 -4.18 -19.68
N GLU A 33 -16.31 -4.79 -19.29
CA GLU A 33 -16.00 -5.13 -17.90
C GLU A 33 -15.51 -3.92 -17.10
N ILE A 34 -14.64 -3.11 -17.67
CA ILE A 34 -13.94 -2.04 -16.92
C ILE A 34 -14.81 -0.77 -16.85
N ALA A 35 -15.48 -0.38 -17.93
CA ALA A 35 -16.19 0.89 -17.98
C ALA A 35 -17.24 1.06 -16.86
N PRO A 36 -18.07 0.06 -16.53
CA PRO A 36 -19.05 0.20 -15.45
C PRO A 36 -18.42 0.50 -14.09
N LEU A 37 -17.19 0.05 -13.84
CA LEU A 37 -16.51 0.25 -12.55
C LEU A 37 -16.25 1.74 -12.23
N PHE A 38 -16.21 2.60 -13.24
CA PHE A 38 -16.07 4.05 -13.05
C PHE A 38 -17.35 4.74 -12.56
N TRP A 39 -18.51 4.08 -12.68
CA TRP A 39 -19.83 4.63 -12.29
C TRP A 39 -20.50 3.84 -11.16
N ILE A 40 -19.98 2.69 -10.78
CA ILE A 40 -20.54 1.87 -9.71
C ILE A 40 -19.86 2.24 -8.38
N ASP A 41 -20.48 3.11 -7.60
CA ASP A 41 -19.99 3.55 -6.29
C ASP A 41 -19.86 2.40 -5.26
N SER A 42 -20.59 1.31 -5.46
CA SER A 42 -20.56 0.15 -4.56
C SER A 42 -19.35 -0.76 -4.75
N THR A 43 -18.52 -0.54 -5.78
CA THR A 43 -17.34 -1.39 -6.04
C THR A 43 -16.29 -1.25 -4.94
N VAL A 44 -16.09 -0.02 -4.44
CA VAL A 44 -15.25 0.25 -3.27
C VAL A 44 -16.03 1.14 -2.32
N THR A 45 -16.63 0.53 -1.31
CA THR A 45 -17.33 1.28 -0.26
C THR A 45 -16.33 2.06 0.57
N LYS A 46 -16.57 3.37 0.74
CA LYS A 46 -15.74 4.19 1.62
C LYS A 46 -15.95 3.74 3.06
N VAL A 47 -14.87 3.45 3.75
CA VAL A 47 -14.87 3.07 5.16
C VAL A 47 -14.25 4.20 5.97
N GLU A 48 -14.90 4.52 7.10
CA GLU A 48 -14.42 5.57 8.00
C GLU A 48 -13.04 5.20 8.57
N GLY A 49 -12.14 6.20 8.61
CA GLY A 49 -10.78 6.03 9.12
C GLY A 49 -9.73 5.79 8.03
N VAL A 50 -10.13 5.39 6.83
CA VAL A 50 -9.18 5.23 5.70
C VAL A 50 -8.81 6.62 5.17
N ARG A 51 -7.52 6.93 5.18
CA ARG A 51 -6.94 8.19 4.71
C ARG A 51 -5.75 7.94 3.78
N PRO A 52 -5.35 8.92 2.96
CA PRO A 52 -4.07 8.88 2.26
C PRO A 52 -2.90 8.73 3.23
N TYR A 53 -1.81 8.15 2.76
CA TYR A 53 -0.57 8.08 3.52
C TYR A 53 -0.04 9.48 3.85
N THR A 54 0.56 9.61 5.03
CA THR A 54 1.36 10.80 5.33
C THR A 54 2.62 10.83 4.44
N PRO A 55 3.31 11.97 4.34
CA PRO A 55 4.56 12.03 3.57
C PRO A 55 5.60 10.99 4.01
N LEU A 56 5.80 10.76 5.31
CA LEU A 56 6.75 9.77 5.83
C LEU A 56 6.30 8.33 5.54
N GLU A 57 5.03 8.01 5.79
CA GLU A 57 4.45 6.70 5.45
C GLU A 57 4.56 6.39 3.95
N LEU A 58 4.34 7.41 3.09
CA LEU A 58 4.46 7.26 1.65
C LEU A 58 5.91 6.99 1.21
N VAL A 59 6.89 7.66 1.81
CA VAL A 59 8.29 7.35 1.55
C VAL A 59 8.62 5.94 2.02
N GLY A 60 8.15 5.53 3.20
CA GLY A 60 8.29 4.16 3.69
C GLY A 60 7.70 3.12 2.73
N ARG A 61 6.53 3.40 2.18
CA ARG A 61 5.91 2.57 1.13
C ARG A 61 6.77 2.49 -0.14
N ASN A 62 7.37 3.60 -0.56
CA ASN A 62 8.26 3.61 -1.72
C ASN A 62 9.54 2.80 -1.46
N ILE A 63 10.07 2.85 -0.23
CA ILE A 63 11.20 2.00 0.20
C ILE A 63 10.77 0.53 0.20
N TYR A 64 9.60 0.19 0.73
CA TYR A 64 9.04 -1.16 0.71
C TYR A 64 8.99 -1.75 -0.71
N MET A 65 8.57 -0.94 -1.69
CA MET A 65 8.56 -1.33 -3.10
C MET A 65 9.97 -1.42 -3.68
N ARG A 66 10.83 -0.45 -3.39
CA ARG A 66 12.21 -0.40 -3.89
C ARG A 66 13.03 -1.60 -3.44
N GLU A 67 12.90 -1.97 -2.17
CA GLU A 67 13.63 -3.11 -1.59
C GLU A 67 12.96 -4.46 -1.90
N GLY A 68 11.79 -4.47 -2.54
CA GLY A 68 11.13 -5.69 -3.01
C GLY A 68 10.51 -6.53 -1.90
N CYS A 69 10.10 -5.94 -0.78
CA CYS A 69 9.49 -6.65 0.35
C CYS A 69 8.27 -7.47 -0.07
N TYR A 70 7.50 -6.97 -1.03
CA TYR A 70 6.32 -7.64 -1.59
C TYR A 70 6.63 -8.95 -2.33
N ASN A 71 7.89 -9.25 -2.66
CA ASN A 71 8.28 -10.52 -3.29
C ASN A 71 8.24 -11.68 -2.27
N CYS A 72 8.40 -11.38 -0.97
CA CYS A 72 8.41 -12.38 0.10
C CYS A 72 7.20 -12.25 1.03
N HIS A 73 6.60 -11.06 1.15
CA HIS A 73 5.47 -10.76 2.00
C HIS A 73 4.24 -10.38 1.20
N SER A 74 3.12 -11.04 1.45
CA SER A 74 1.83 -10.54 0.98
C SER A 74 1.30 -9.43 1.90
N GLN A 75 0.33 -8.66 1.42
CA GLN A 75 -0.31 -7.59 2.15
C GLN A 75 -1.84 -7.64 1.92
N MET A 76 -2.40 -8.82 2.01
CA MET A 76 -3.84 -9.05 1.88
C MET A 76 -4.23 -10.33 2.63
N VAL A 77 -5.00 -10.18 3.70
CA VAL A 77 -5.64 -11.30 4.39
C VAL A 77 -6.89 -11.69 3.60
N ARG A 78 -6.95 -12.94 3.15
CA ARG A 78 -8.10 -13.46 2.42
C ARG A 78 -9.21 -13.86 3.39
N PRO A 79 -10.50 -13.92 2.95
CA PRO A 79 -11.63 -14.28 3.81
C PRO A 79 -11.72 -15.79 4.05
N PHE A 80 -10.58 -16.41 4.39
CA PHE A 80 -10.50 -17.82 4.77
C PHE A 80 -10.27 -17.95 6.27
N ARG A 81 -10.91 -18.94 6.89
CA ARG A 81 -10.87 -19.13 8.33
C ARG A 81 -9.45 -19.24 8.89
N ASP A 82 -8.59 -20.00 8.23
CA ASP A 82 -7.18 -20.20 8.62
C ASP A 82 -6.39 -18.88 8.55
N GLU A 83 -6.69 -18.01 7.60
CA GLU A 83 -6.03 -16.71 7.47
C GLU A 83 -6.54 -15.71 8.51
N THR A 84 -7.85 -15.64 8.71
CA THR A 84 -8.44 -14.73 9.69
C THR A 84 -8.08 -15.11 11.11
N GLU A 85 -7.97 -16.41 11.42
CA GLU A 85 -7.47 -16.89 12.71
C GLU A 85 -5.99 -16.57 12.94
N ARG A 86 -5.17 -16.58 11.87
CA ARG A 86 -3.73 -16.33 11.96
C ARG A 86 -3.38 -14.84 11.98
N TYR A 87 -3.99 -14.06 11.12
CA TYR A 87 -3.58 -12.67 10.85
C TYR A 87 -4.56 -11.64 11.43
N GLY A 88 -5.84 -11.98 11.58
CA GLY A 88 -6.92 -11.09 11.95
C GLY A 88 -7.93 -10.93 10.82
N HIS A 89 -8.79 -9.92 10.89
CA HIS A 89 -9.85 -9.66 9.93
C HIS A 89 -9.33 -9.64 8.48
N ASP A 90 -10.09 -10.20 7.55
CA ASP A 90 -9.80 -10.13 6.12
C ASP A 90 -9.71 -8.69 5.61
N SER A 91 -8.96 -8.51 4.52
CA SER A 91 -8.68 -7.19 3.98
C SER A 91 -9.88 -6.65 3.22
N LEU A 92 -10.27 -5.40 3.53
CA LEU A 92 -11.30 -4.67 2.79
C LEU A 92 -10.68 -3.94 1.60
N ALA A 93 -11.40 -3.88 0.47
CA ALA A 93 -10.97 -3.12 -0.70
C ALA A 93 -10.70 -1.63 -0.38
N ALA A 94 -11.44 -1.07 0.58
CA ALA A 94 -11.27 0.30 1.03
C ALA A 94 -9.89 0.59 1.64
N GLU A 95 -9.25 -0.40 2.28
CA GLU A 95 -7.94 -0.19 2.93
C GLU A 95 -6.84 0.14 1.91
N SER A 96 -6.98 -0.33 0.67
CA SER A 96 -6.03 -0.09 -0.42
C SER A 96 -6.52 0.90 -1.47
N MET A 97 -7.63 1.63 -1.21
CA MET A 97 -8.24 2.52 -2.22
C MET A 97 -7.32 3.64 -2.70
N TYR A 98 -6.32 4.00 -1.91
CA TYR A 98 -5.32 5.03 -2.23
C TYR A 98 -3.96 4.45 -2.64
N ASP A 99 -3.86 3.11 -2.76
CA ASP A 99 -2.64 2.45 -3.19
C ASP A 99 -2.51 2.44 -4.71
N HIS A 100 -1.44 3.04 -5.19
CA HIS A 100 -1.07 3.05 -6.60
C HIS A 100 0.42 2.70 -6.75
N PRO A 101 0.74 1.44 -7.13
CA PRO A 101 -0.09 0.24 -7.30
C PRO A 101 -0.44 -0.44 -5.97
N PHE A 102 -1.42 -1.35 -6.00
CA PHE A 102 -1.73 -2.25 -4.88
C PHE A 102 -0.57 -3.18 -4.53
N GLN A 103 -0.44 -3.51 -3.26
CA GLN A 103 0.63 -4.36 -2.73
C GLN A 103 0.06 -5.67 -2.18
N TRP A 104 -0.64 -6.44 -2.99
CA TRP A 104 -1.26 -7.68 -2.52
C TRP A 104 -0.25 -8.76 -2.18
N GLY A 105 0.67 -9.06 -3.10
CA GLY A 105 1.57 -10.19 -3.05
C GLY A 105 0.82 -11.53 -3.05
N SER A 106 1.23 -12.47 -3.88
CA SER A 106 0.67 -13.84 -3.91
C SER A 106 1.56 -14.83 -3.17
N GLU A 107 2.80 -14.47 -2.89
CA GLU A 107 3.78 -15.30 -2.21
C GLU A 107 3.92 -14.90 -0.76
N ARG A 108 4.13 -15.89 0.10
CA ARG A 108 4.31 -15.74 1.55
C ARG A 108 5.52 -16.55 2.01
N THR A 109 6.69 -16.21 1.49
CA THR A 109 7.96 -16.67 2.06
C THR A 109 8.11 -16.17 3.49
N GLY A 110 7.69 -14.93 3.73
CA GLY A 110 7.40 -14.37 5.05
C GLY A 110 5.89 -14.29 5.33
N PRO A 111 5.47 -13.86 6.54
CA PRO A 111 4.08 -13.69 6.90
C PRO A 111 3.41 -12.55 6.13
N ASP A 112 2.07 -12.57 6.07
CA ASP A 112 1.28 -11.44 5.56
C ASP A 112 1.42 -10.21 6.47
N LEU A 113 1.54 -9.02 5.86
CA LEU A 113 1.76 -7.76 6.56
C LEU A 113 0.52 -6.88 6.67
N ALA A 114 -0.63 -7.28 6.12
CA ALA A 114 -1.83 -6.43 6.13
C ALA A 114 -2.35 -6.07 7.53
N ARG A 115 -1.91 -6.78 8.56
CA ARG A 115 -2.27 -6.54 9.98
C ARG A 115 -1.03 -6.39 10.86
N VAL A 116 0.06 -5.85 10.32
CA VAL A 116 1.32 -5.72 11.05
C VAL A 116 1.36 -4.47 11.94
N GLY A 117 0.67 -3.41 11.55
CA GLY A 117 0.65 -2.14 12.29
C GLY A 117 0.15 -2.33 13.72
N GLY A 118 0.92 -1.84 14.69
CA GLY A 118 0.63 -1.97 16.11
C GLY A 118 0.84 -3.37 16.70
N ARG A 119 1.19 -4.37 15.88
CA ARG A 119 1.41 -5.74 16.37
C ARG A 119 2.75 -5.92 17.07
N TYR A 120 3.77 -5.23 16.61
CA TYR A 120 5.11 -5.23 17.17
C TYR A 120 5.55 -3.81 17.50
N SER A 121 6.45 -3.65 18.49
CA SER A 121 7.01 -2.35 18.82
C SER A 121 7.97 -1.84 17.74
N ASP A 122 8.23 -0.55 17.71
CA ASP A 122 9.21 0.05 16.79
C ASP A 122 10.58 -0.57 17.00
N GLY A 123 11.04 -0.73 18.26
CA GLY A 123 12.29 -1.39 18.58
C GLY A 123 12.38 -2.84 18.08
N TRP A 124 11.27 -3.58 18.04
CA TRP A 124 11.22 -4.89 17.40
C TRP A 124 11.45 -4.77 15.89
N HIS A 125 10.80 -3.79 15.23
CA HIS A 125 11.00 -3.55 13.79
C HIS A 125 12.44 -3.15 13.48
N VAL A 126 13.06 -2.29 14.29
CA VAL A 126 14.47 -1.91 14.17
C VAL A 126 15.36 -3.15 14.20
N GLN A 127 15.19 -4.01 15.21
CA GLN A 127 15.98 -5.24 15.34
C GLN A 127 15.70 -6.21 14.18
N HIS A 128 14.45 -6.37 13.79
CA HIS A 128 14.06 -7.27 12.71
C HIS A 128 14.60 -6.81 11.35
N MET A 129 14.58 -5.52 11.06
CA MET A 129 15.14 -4.97 9.81
C MET A 129 16.68 -5.05 9.81
N THR A 130 17.30 -4.75 10.93
CA THR A 130 18.78 -4.76 11.04
C THR A 130 19.34 -6.17 11.02
N ASN A 131 18.74 -7.07 11.80
CA ASN A 131 19.15 -8.48 11.88
C ASN A 131 17.92 -9.36 12.19
N PRO A 132 17.22 -9.87 11.16
CA PRO A 132 16.00 -10.65 11.34
C PRO A 132 16.16 -11.84 12.29
N ARG A 133 17.34 -12.48 12.28
CA ARG A 133 17.61 -13.63 13.14
C ARG A 133 17.79 -13.30 14.62
N ALA A 134 17.98 -12.02 14.95
CA ALA A 134 18.05 -11.62 16.36
C ALA A 134 16.70 -11.76 17.07
N VAL A 135 15.60 -11.64 16.35
CA VAL A 135 14.22 -11.76 16.88
C VAL A 135 13.49 -13.01 16.39
N VAL A 136 13.90 -13.58 15.25
CA VAL A 136 13.37 -14.83 14.68
C VAL A 136 14.56 -15.67 14.21
N PRO A 137 15.08 -16.58 15.05
CA PRO A 137 16.33 -17.32 14.78
C PRO A 137 16.34 -18.11 13.45
N GLU A 138 15.20 -18.66 13.03
CA GLU A 138 15.07 -19.42 11.79
C GLU A 138 14.79 -18.53 10.57
N SER A 139 14.80 -17.21 10.71
CA SER A 139 14.48 -16.29 9.62
C SER A 139 15.45 -16.44 8.44
N ILE A 140 14.88 -16.51 7.24
CA ILE A 140 15.60 -16.45 5.97
C ILE A 140 15.55 -15.04 5.35
N MET A 141 14.89 -14.09 6.00
CA MET A 141 14.83 -12.69 5.57
C MET A 141 16.25 -12.11 5.55
N PRO A 142 16.69 -11.43 4.46
CA PRO A 142 17.96 -10.75 4.44
C PRO A 142 17.96 -9.54 5.39
N PRO A 143 19.13 -9.13 5.92
CA PRO A 143 19.23 -7.93 6.74
C PRO A 143 19.15 -6.66 5.88
N TYR A 144 18.47 -5.65 6.41
CA TYR A 144 18.32 -4.31 5.80
C TYR A 144 18.96 -3.23 6.69
N ALA A 145 20.06 -3.55 7.38
CA ALA A 145 20.77 -2.65 8.29
C ALA A 145 21.15 -1.30 7.63
N PHE A 146 21.42 -1.31 6.34
CA PHE A 146 21.75 -0.11 5.57
C PHE A 146 20.65 0.96 5.56
N LEU A 147 19.41 0.62 5.89
CA LEU A 147 18.30 1.59 6.00
C LEU A 147 18.51 2.57 7.16
N ALA A 148 19.14 2.10 8.25
CA ALA A 148 19.50 2.95 9.38
C ALA A 148 20.70 3.88 9.06
N GLU A 149 21.51 3.53 8.06
CA GLU A 149 22.69 4.30 7.67
C GLU A 149 22.37 5.41 6.65
N ARG A 150 21.21 5.31 5.98
CA ARG A 150 20.79 6.23 4.92
C ARG A 150 19.86 7.30 5.45
N ASP A 151 20.31 8.56 5.35
CA ASP A 151 19.46 9.70 5.63
C ASP A 151 18.32 9.79 4.61
N LEU A 152 17.15 10.15 5.09
CA LEU A 152 15.97 10.27 4.28
C LEU A 152 16.06 11.48 3.34
N LYS A 153 15.79 11.28 2.05
CA LYS A 153 15.73 12.35 1.06
C LYS A 153 14.32 12.90 1.01
N THR A 154 14.16 14.19 1.30
CA THR A 154 12.86 14.85 1.43
C THR A 154 12.42 15.62 0.20
N ASP A 155 13.34 15.90 -0.72
CA ASP A 155 13.13 16.89 -1.83
C ASP A 155 12.04 16.48 -2.82
N ALA A 156 11.87 15.17 -3.06
CA ALA A 156 10.95 14.66 -4.06
C ALA A 156 9.52 14.43 -3.57
N ILE A 157 9.26 14.51 -2.26
CA ILE A 157 7.99 14.03 -1.68
C ILE A 157 6.78 14.84 -2.18
N ALA A 158 6.89 16.15 -2.31
CA ALA A 158 5.81 16.98 -2.86
C ALA A 158 5.41 16.54 -4.27
N GLY A 159 6.40 16.17 -5.11
CA GLY A 159 6.16 15.62 -6.44
C GLY A 159 5.40 14.29 -6.42
N HIS A 160 5.68 13.43 -5.43
CA HIS A 160 4.95 12.17 -5.26
C HIS A 160 3.48 12.40 -4.88
N LEU A 161 3.20 13.34 -3.96
CA LEU A 161 1.83 13.70 -3.61
C LEU A 161 1.07 14.27 -4.82
N VAL A 162 1.72 15.13 -5.63
CA VAL A 162 1.14 15.65 -6.87
C VAL A 162 0.81 14.53 -7.85
N ALA A 163 1.71 13.56 -8.02
CA ALA A 163 1.49 12.43 -8.91
C ALA A 163 0.29 11.57 -8.45
N LEU A 164 0.20 11.27 -7.16
CA LEU A 164 -0.91 10.52 -6.57
C LEU A 164 -2.23 11.28 -6.66
N ARG A 165 -2.22 12.61 -6.47
CA ARG A 165 -3.42 13.45 -6.65
C ARG A 165 -3.95 13.37 -8.09
N ARG A 166 -3.09 13.28 -9.10
CA ARG A 166 -3.50 13.12 -10.50
C ARG A 166 -4.26 11.82 -10.78
N VAL A 167 -4.01 10.77 -9.99
CA VAL A 167 -4.69 9.48 -10.10
C VAL A 167 -5.84 9.33 -9.08
N GLY A 168 -6.23 10.43 -8.41
CA GLY A 168 -7.44 10.48 -7.59
C GLY A 168 -7.25 10.42 -6.08
N VAL A 169 -6.01 10.36 -5.58
CA VAL A 169 -5.77 10.44 -4.13
C VAL A 169 -6.05 11.87 -3.64
N PRO A 170 -6.85 12.08 -2.58
CA PRO A 170 -7.37 13.39 -2.19
C PRO A 170 -6.36 14.24 -1.36
N TYR A 171 -5.15 14.42 -1.85
CA TYR A 171 -4.21 15.37 -1.25
C TYR A 171 -4.60 16.81 -1.57
N SER A 172 -4.70 17.65 -0.56
CA SER A 172 -4.97 19.08 -0.69
C SER A 172 -3.72 19.86 -1.13
N ASP A 173 -3.91 21.13 -1.53
CA ASP A 173 -2.78 22.02 -1.83
C ASP A 173 -1.90 22.27 -0.58
N ILE A 174 -2.50 22.26 0.60
CA ILE A 174 -1.79 22.42 1.88
C ILE A 174 -0.91 21.19 2.16
N ASP A 175 -1.42 19.98 1.92
CA ASP A 175 -0.65 18.74 2.12
C ASP A 175 0.58 18.72 1.20
N ILE A 176 0.43 19.16 -0.05
CA ILE A 176 1.53 19.23 -0.99
C ILE A 176 2.55 20.31 -0.60
N ALA A 177 2.06 21.50 -0.21
CA ALA A 177 2.94 22.60 0.18
C ALA A 177 3.73 22.30 1.46
N LYS A 178 3.13 21.56 2.41
CA LYS A 178 3.76 21.18 3.68
C LYS A 178 4.48 19.82 3.63
N ALA A 179 4.48 19.11 2.52
CA ALA A 179 4.92 17.72 2.43
C ALA A 179 6.30 17.45 3.05
N SER A 180 7.30 18.29 2.75
CA SER A 180 8.65 18.11 3.31
C SER A 180 8.72 18.46 4.81
N ALA A 181 7.96 19.46 5.25
CA ALA A 181 7.88 19.82 6.67
C ALA A 181 7.14 18.74 7.47
N ASP A 182 6.03 18.23 6.95
CA ASP A 182 5.23 17.15 7.55
C ASP A 182 6.03 15.84 7.66
N LEU A 183 6.86 15.56 6.66
CA LEU A 183 7.75 14.40 6.67
C LEU A 183 8.75 14.47 7.82
N ALA A 184 9.40 15.62 8.00
CA ALA A 184 10.35 15.82 9.10
C ALA A 184 9.64 15.85 10.46
N LEU A 185 8.49 16.52 10.56
CA LEU A 185 7.70 16.61 11.77
C LEU A 185 7.26 15.25 12.28
N GLN A 186 6.90 14.33 11.40
CA GLN A 186 6.39 13.02 11.81
C GLN A 186 7.45 12.15 12.51
N GLY A 187 8.74 12.36 12.21
CA GLY A 187 9.87 11.67 12.88
C GLY A 187 10.35 12.38 14.16
N ASP A 188 9.78 13.53 14.52
CA ASP A 188 10.17 14.31 15.68
C ASP A 188 9.13 14.19 16.82
N ALA A 189 9.47 13.44 17.85
CA ALA A 189 8.59 13.22 19.00
C ALA A 189 8.28 14.49 19.81
N GLU A 190 9.09 15.55 19.69
CA GLU A 190 8.96 16.80 20.44
C GLU A 190 8.20 17.89 19.65
N ALA A 191 7.92 17.65 18.37
CA ALA A 191 7.25 18.62 17.50
C ALA A 191 5.77 18.81 17.86
N ASP A 192 5.27 20.06 17.73
CA ASP A 192 3.82 20.30 17.76
C ASP A 192 3.14 19.71 16.53
N SER A 193 2.47 18.60 16.73
CA SER A 193 1.81 17.83 15.70
C SER A 193 0.32 18.11 15.53
N SER A 194 -0.24 19.09 16.21
CA SER A 194 -1.69 19.34 16.27
C SER A 194 -2.31 19.57 14.89
N ASP A 195 -1.73 20.44 14.05
CA ASP A 195 -2.18 20.70 12.68
C ASP A 195 -1.97 19.46 11.77
N PHE A 196 -0.86 18.77 11.96
CA PHE A 196 -0.55 17.56 11.20
C PHE A 196 -1.56 16.43 11.46
N VAL A 197 -1.86 16.13 12.72
CA VAL A 197 -2.83 15.09 13.11
C VAL A 197 -4.26 15.47 12.70
N ALA A 198 -4.60 16.75 12.66
CA ALA A 198 -5.88 17.21 12.14
C ALA A 198 -6.05 16.91 10.64
N ARG A 199 -4.98 17.01 9.86
CA ARG A 199 -4.97 16.67 8.41
C ARG A 199 -4.81 15.16 8.16
N TYR A 200 -4.06 14.46 9.01
CA TYR A 200 -3.81 13.02 8.92
C TYR A 200 -4.27 12.30 10.21
N PRO A 201 -5.58 12.08 10.37
CA PRO A 201 -6.09 11.41 11.57
C PRO A 201 -5.45 10.06 11.81
N LYS A 202 -5.18 9.71 13.09
CA LYS A 202 -4.49 8.49 13.52
C LYS A 202 -3.02 8.37 13.03
N ALA A 203 -2.44 9.40 12.43
CA ALA A 203 -1.02 9.39 12.14
C ALA A 203 -0.22 9.38 13.44
N GLN A 204 0.82 8.57 13.48
CA GLN A 204 1.71 8.48 14.63
C GLN A 204 2.88 9.43 14.40
N VAL A 205 3.21 10.23 15.41
CA VAL A 205 4.34 11.18 15.39
C VAL A 205 5.28 10.78 16.52
N ARG A 206 6.47 10.31 16.15
CA ARG A 206 7.48 9.86 17.10
C ARG A 206 8.78 9.54 16.37
N ASP A 207 9.86 9.40 17.10
CA ASP A 207 11.08 8.75 16.66
C ASP A 207 10.81 7.25 16.50
N PHE A 208 10.94 6.73 15.27
CA PHE A 208 10.61 5.33 14.95
C PHE A 208 11.81 4.40 15.06
N ASP A 209 13.03 4.89 14.84
CA ASP A 209 14.24 4.05 14.87
C ASP A 209 15.04 4.15 16.16
N GLY A 210 14.77 5.15 16.99
CA GLY A 210 15.44 5.39 18.27
C GLY A 210 16.66 6.32 18.17
N ASP A 211 16.87 7.00 17.03
CA ASP A 211 17.92 8.02 16.84
C ASP A 211 17.28 9.41 16.51
N PRO A 212 16.89 10.19 17.51
CA PRO A 212 16.17 11.46 17.27
C PRO A 212 17.01 12.54 16.59
N LYS A 213 18.28 12.28 16.33
CA LYS A 213 19.19 13.23 15.67
C LYS A 213 19.14 13.15 14.16
N ARG A 214 18.64 12.06 13.64
CA ARG A 214 18.63 11.77 12.21
C ARG A 214 17.27 11.21 11.82
N LEU A 215 16.80 11.57 10.64
CA LEU A 215 15.65 10.94 10.02
C LEU A 215 16.16 10.01 8.91
N THR A 216 15.98 8.72 9.09
CA THR A 216 16.56 7.68 8.26
C THR A 216 15.52 6.98 7.37
N GLU A 217 15.97 6.18 6.40
CA GLU A 217 15.09 5.31 5.63
C GLU A 217 14.41 4.25 6.53
N LEU A 218 15.02 3.91 7.66
CA LEU A 218 14.46 2.98 8.64
C LEU A 218 13.23 3.57 9.35
N ASP A 219 13.27 4.86 9.73
CA ASP A 219 12.09 5.55 10.27
C ASP A 219 10.91 5.47 9.32
N ALA A 220 11.16 5.79 8.05
CA ALA A 220 10.11 5.82 7.05
C ALA A 220 9.46 4.44 6.85
N ILE A 221 10.26 3.37 6.74
CA ILE A 221 9.69 2.04 6.56
C ILE A 221 8.94 1.56 7.81
N ILE A 222 9.42 1.89 9.01
CA ILE A 222 8.71 1.53 10.25
C ILE A 222 7.40 2.33 10.34
N ALA A 223 7.40 3.63 10.05
CA ALA A 223 6.19 4.43 10.00
C ALA A 223 5.14 3.84 9.05
N TYR A 224 5.56 3.41 7.85
CA TYR A 224 4.69 2.71 6.91
C TYR A 224 4.15 1.39 7.47
N LEU A 225 5.01 0.51 7.99
CA LEU A 225 4.60 -0.78 8.56
C LEU A 225 3.66 -0.61 9.74
N GLN A 226 3.87 0.40 10.58
CA GLN A 226 2.99 0.70 11.71
C GLN A 226 1.64 1.31 11.29
N SER A 227 1.52 1.84 10.08
CA SER A 227 0.26 2.35 9.55
C SER A 227 -0.63 1.27 8.93
N ILE A 228 -0.04 0.19 8.41
CA ILE A 228 -0.77 -0.87 7.69
C ILE A 228 -1.77 -1.57 8.61
N GLY A 229 -3.02 -1.64 8.17
CA GLY A 229 -4.09 -2.35 8.87
C GLY A 229 -4.64 -1.65 10.11
N THR A 230 -4.25 -0.40 10.38
CA THR A 230 -4.70 0.38 11.55
C THR A 230 -5.80 1.40 11.23
N ALA A 231 -6.06 1.64 9.97
CA ALA A 231 -7.02 2.64 9.52
C ALA A 231 -8.47 2.30 9.93
N VAL A 232 -8.87 1.03 9.78
CA VAL A 232 -10.23 0.55 10.02
C VAL A 232 -10.35 -0.03 11.44
N ASP A 233 -11.42 0.34 12.14
CA ASP A 233 -11.83 -0.31 13.38
C ASP A 233 -12.78 -1.48 13.04
N PHE A 234 -12.23 -2.68 12.97
CA PHE A 234 -12.99 -3.88 12.64
C PHE A 234 -13.99 -4.29 13.71
N THR A 235 -13.83 -3.87 14.96
CA THR A 235 -14.79 -4.17 16.02
C THR A 235 -16.08 -3.37 15.81
N ALA A 236 -15.96 -2.11 15.42
CA ALA A 236 -17.07 -1.24 15.07
C ALA A 236 -17.71 -1.63 13.72
N ALA A 237 -16.92 -2.09 12.75
CA ALA A 237 -17.38 -2.55 11.44
C ALA A 237 -18.21 -3.83 11.57
N ALA A 238 -17.73 -4.84 12.30
CA ALA A 238 -18.43 -6.09 12.54
C ALA A 238 -19.78 -5.88 13.26
N ALA A 239 -19.88 -4.89 14.15
CA ALA A 239 -21.13 -4.55 14.81
C ALA A 239 -22.19 -3.96 13.85
N LYS A 240 -21.76 -3.35 12.73
CA LYS A 240 -22.66 -2.80 11.70
C LYS A 240 -23.11 -3.85 10.67
N GLU A 241 -22.32 -4.92 10.48
CA GLU A 241 -22.63 -6.02 9.55
C GLU A 241 -23.51 -7.11 10.12
N GLN A 242 -23.80 -7.15 11.43
CA GLN A 242 -24.76 -8.10 11.99
C GLN A 242 -26.18 -7.66 11.62
N PRO A 243 -26.88 -8.34 10.67
CA PRO A 243 -28.27 -8.06 10.40
C PRO A 243 -29.08 -8.45 11.65
N ARG A 244 -29.95 -7.55 12.08
CA ARG A 244 -30.95 -7.82 13.12
C ARG A 244 -32.00 -8.77 12.62
#